data_ac91120134a9f893ed1ba17c0906085c
#
_entry.id   ac91120134a9f893ed1ba17c0906085c
#
_cell.length_a   1.000
_cell.length_b   1.000
_cell.length_c   1.000
_cell.angle_alpha   90.00
_cell.angle_beta   90.00
_cell.angle_gamma   90.00
#
_symmetry.space_group_name_H-M   'P 1'
#
loop_
_entity.id
_entity.type
_entity.pdbx_description
1 polymer ?
#
loop_
_entity_poly.entity_id
_entity_poly.type
_entity_poly.pdbx_seq_one_letter_code
_entity_poly.pdbx_strand_id
1 'polypeptide(L)'
;MIERFLTQTKFTSEDDYAKHLHFIVPENFNFAYDVMDAWAEEKPDKVALLWTSERGEEVSTTYREFKEQTDRTAAYFMQLGIKHGDKVMLILKRHYQWWLSMMALCKVGAIAIPATHMLTVHDIVYRNQSASVKYIICANDEYITEQIAKAMPDSPTVKALVAVNALSELDKPIPEGFHDWRKEWAEAPAFVRPDNVNTNEDTMLMYFTSGTSGEPKMVAHDFLYALGHLTTGVYWHNLHANSLHLTVADTGWGKAVWGKLYGQWFAGATVFVYDHEKFTAEKIM
;
A
#
# COMPACT_ATOMS: atom_id res chain seq x y z
N MET A 1 18.54 7.30 8.30
CA MET A 1 17.32 6.43 8.35
C MET A 1 17.66 4.97 8.62
N ILE A 2 18.45 4.29 7.77
CA ILE A 2 18.74 2.84 7.94
C ILE A 2 19.52 2.52 9.22
N GLU A 3 20.33 3.45 9.70
CA GLU A 3 21.09 3.35 10.96
C GLU A 3 20.19 3.25 12.21
N ARG A 4 18.89 3.57 12.08
CA ARG A 4 17.92 3.37 13.17
C ARG A 4 17.54 1.91 13.35
N PHE A 5 17.74 1.09 12.31
CA PHE A 5 17.23 -0.28 12.22
C PHE A 5 18.30 -1.33 12.01
N LEU A 6 19.57 -0.93 11.80
CA LEU A 6 20.70 -1.82 11.64
C LEU A 6 21.86 -1.43 12.55
N THR A 7 22.49 -2.41 13.15
CA THR A 7 23.70 -2.19 13.97
C THR A 7 24.91 -1.81 13.12
N GLN A 8 24.95 -2.25 11.86
CA GLN A 8 25.99 -1.94 10.87
C GLN A 8 25.33 -1.78 9.50
N THR A 9 25.76 -0.77 8.75
CA THR A 9 25.17 -0.42 7.43
C THR A 9 26.15 -0.54 6.26
N LYS A 10 27.45 -0.79 6.54
CA LYS A 10 28.48 -0.97 5.52
C LYS A 10 29.21 -2.28 5.78
N PHE A 11 29.34 -3.07 4.74
CA PHE A 11 29.99 -4.38 4.79
C PHE A 11 31.09 -4.47 3.74
N THR A 12 32.19 -5.14 4.09
CA THR A 12 33.38 -5.26 3.25
C THR A 12 33.40 -6.55 2.43
N SER A 13 32.57 -7.52 2.80
CA SER A 13 32.42 -8.82 2.12
C SER A 13 31.08 -9.46 2.44
N GLU A 14 30.74 -10.54 1.73
CA GLU A 14 29.57 -11.37 2.03
C GLU A 14 29.65 -12.00 3.42
N ASP A 15 30.83 -12.46 3.83
CA ASP A 15 31.06 -13.00 5.18
C ASP A 15 30.84 -11.94 6.27
N ASP A 16 31.30 -10.71 6.02
CA ASP A 16 31.07 -9.59 6.93
C ASP A 16 29.57 -9.28 7.04
N TYR A 17 28.88 -9.21 5.91
CA TYR A 17 27.42 -9.04 5.87
C TYR A 17 26.69 -10.15 6.65
N ALA A 18 27.00 -11.41 6.36
CA ALA A 18 26.34 -12.54 7.00
C ALA A 18 26.56 -12.60 8.52
N LYS A 19 27.70 -12.14 9.00
CA LYS A 19 28.06 -12.17 10.44
C LYS A 19 27.53 -10.95 11.22
N HIS A 20 27.44 -9.79 10.59
CA HIS A 20 27.24 -8.54 11.30
C HIS A 20 25.95 -7.80 10.91
N LEU A 21 25.16 -8.34 9.97
CA LEU A 21 23.81 -7.82 9.72
C LEU A 21 22.90 -8.19 10.89
N HIS A 22 22.64 -7.23 11.77
CA HIS A 22 21.68 -7.39 12.85
C HIS A 22 20.69 -6.26 12.86
N PHE A 23 19.40 -6.61 12.98
CA PHE A 23 18.32 -5.64 13.07
C PHE A 23 18.20 -5.09 14.50
N ILE A 24 17.99 -3.78 14.58
CA ILE A 24 17.47 -3.10 15.76
C ILE A 24 15.96 -3.04 15.56
N VAL A 25 15.22 -3.88 16.30
CA VAL A 25 13.76 -3.99 16.16
C VAL A 25 13.11 -3.09 17.21
N PRO A 26 12.40 -2.02 16.78
CA PRO A 26 11.66 -1.18 17.72
C PRO A 26 10.51 -1.95 18.37
N GLU A 27 10.14 -1.58 19.57
CA GLU A 27 8.88 -2.00 20.18
C GLU A 27 7.72 -1.37 19.39
N ASN A 28 6.73 -2.20 18.99
CA ASN A 28 5.56 -1.76 18.24
C ASN A 28 5.91 -1.01 16.94
N PHE A 29 6.89 -1.56 16.19
CA PHE A 29 7.32 -0.98 14.91
C PHE A 29 6.14 -0.73 13.97
N ASN A 30 6.09 0.48 13.40
CA ASN A 30 5.08 0.87 12.42
C ASN A 30 5.74 1.64 11.27
N PHE A 31 5.78 1.03 10.09
CA PHE A 31 6.48 1.61 8.94
C PHE A 31 6.00 3.03 8.59
N ALA A 32 4.71 3.30 8.71
CA ALA A 32 4.16 4.62 8.38
C ALA A 32 4.67 5.70 9.34
N TYR A 33 4.79 5.40 10.63
CA TYR A 33 5.29 6.35 11.63
C TYR A 33 6.81 6.38 11.71
N ASP A 34 7.45 5.19 11.80
CA ASP A 34 8.89 5.09 12.10
C ASP A 34 9.78 5.37 10.89
N VAL A 35 9.22 5.26 9.67
CA VAL A 35 9.94 5.50 8.42
C VAL A 35 9.39 6.68 7.64
N MET A 36 8.09 6.65 7.28
CA MET A 36 7.54 7.68 6.40
C MET A 36 7.38 9.03 7.08
N ASP A 37 6.81 9.06 8.29
CA ASP A 37 6.67 10.30 9.05
C ASP A 37 8.05 10.83 9.49
N ALA A 38 9.00 9.95 9.82
CA ALA A 38 10.36 10.33 10.13
C ALA A 38 11.09 10.97 8.91
N TRP A 39 10.87 10.47 7.69
CA TRP A 39 11.36 11.14 6.49
C TRP A 39 10.70 12.50 6.26
N ALA A 40 9.42 12.64 6.56
CA ALA A 40 8.71 13.92 6.47
C ALA A 40 9.31 14.99 7.42
N GLU A 41 9.86 14.57 8.57
CA GLU A 41 10.58 15.43 9.49
C GLU A 41 12.01 15.71 9.03
N GLU A 42 12.77 14.69 8.61
CA GLU A 42 14.19 14.81 8.24
C GLU A 42 14.41 15.45 6.85
N LYS A 43 13.55 15.14 5.89
CA LYS A 43 13.68 15.55 4.48
C LYS A 43 12.31 15.91 3.89
N PRO A 44 11.61 16.92 4.47
CA PRO A 44 10.22 17.25 4.13
C PRO A 44 10.00 17.52 2.64
N ASP A 45 10.91 18.22 1.99
CA ASP A 45 10.75 18.71 0.61
C ASP A 45 11.26 17.71 -0.44
N LYS A 46 11.74 16.54 0.00
CA LYS A 46 12.20 15.49 -0.90
C LYS A 46 10.99 14.73 -1.47
N VAL A 47 11.02 14.43 -2.77
CA VAL A 47 9.98 13.65 -3.44
C VAL A 47 10.01 12.20 -2.94
N ALA A 48 8.89 11.75 -2.38
CA ALA A 48 8.66 10.39 -1.92
C ALA A 48 8.05 9.52 -3.02
N LEU A 49 7.09 10.07 -3.76
CA LEU A 49 6.34 9.40 -4.81
C LEU A 49 6.25 10.31 -6.04
N LEU A 50 6.64 9.79 -7.19
CA LEU A 50 6.40 10.37 -8.51
C LEU A 50 5.53 9.40 -9.31
N TRP A 51 4.31 9.79 -9.60
CA TRP A 51 3.35 9.01 -10.36
C TRP A 51 3.04 9.71 -11.68
N THR A 52 3.06 8.97 -12.77
CA THR A 52 2.61 9.46 -14.07
C THR A 52 1.69 8.44 -14.73
N SER A 53 0.79 8.89 -15.60
CA SER A 53 -0.05 8.03 -16.42
C SER A 53 0.37 8.05 -17.89
N GLU A 54 -0.07 7.05 -18.65
CA GLU A 54 0.10 7.03 -20.10
C GLU A 54 -0.66 8.16 -20.83
N ARG A 55 -1.54 8.88 -20.12
CA ARG A 55 -2.28 10.04 -20.61
C ARG A 55 -1.57 11.36 -20.34
N GLY A 56 -0.38 11.32 -19.70
CA GLY A 56 0.44 12.50 -19.39
C GLY A 56 0.07 13.22 -18.11
N GLU A 57 -0.74 12.59 -17.24
CA GLU A 57 -1.01 13.11 -15.92
C GLU A 57 0.19 12.86 -15.01
N GLU A 58 0.43 13.75 -14.07
CA GLU A 58 1.54 13.63 -13.11
C GLU A 58 1.10 14.00 -11.69
N VAL A 59 1.55 13.22 -10.72
CA VAL A 59 1.46 13.51 -9.29
C VAL A 59 2.85 13.35 -8.70
N SER A 60 3.43 14.47 -8.28
CA SER A 60 4.69 14.49 -7.53
C SER A 60 4.39 14.87 -6.09
N THR A 61 4.77 14.01 -5.15
CA THR A 61 4.43 14.17 -3.74
C THR A 61 5.71 14.10 -2.90
N THR A 62 6.01 15.17 -2.17
CA THR A 62 7.12 15.20 -1.20
C THR A 62 6.79 14.35 0.04
N TYR A 63 7.79 14.02 0.88
CA TYR A 63 7.53 13.28 2.11
C TYR A 63 6.56 14.02 3.05
N ARG A 64 6.64 15.36 3.14
CA ARG A 64 5.70 16.18 3.90
C ARG A 64 4.28 16.04 3.38
N GLU A 65 4.08 16.27 2.09
CA GLU A 65 2.77 16.17 1.45
C GLU A 65 2.23 14.74 1.51
N PHE A 66 3.09 13.73 1.36
CA PHE A 66 2.71 12.34 1.47
C PHE A 66 2.22 11.98 2.88
N LYS A 67 2.92 12.50 3.92
CA LYS A 67 2.47 12.38 5.32
C LYS A 67 1.09 13.02 5.51
N GLU A 68 0.91 14.27 5.06
CA GLU A 68 -0.36 15.01 5.19
C GLU A 68 -1.50 14.28 4.47
N GLN A 69 -1.24 13.75 3.26
CA GLN A 69 -2.23 12.98 2.50
C GLN A 69 -2.54 11.64 3.16
N THR A 70 -1.55 10.94 3.71
CA THR A 70 -1.77 9.67 4.42
C THR A 70 -2.48 9.87 5.76
N ASP A 71 -2.20 10.97 6.49
CA ASP A 71 -2.93 11.35 7.69
C ASP A 71 -4.41 11.60 7.37
N ARG A 72 -4.70 12.37 6.33
CA ARG A 72 -6.08 12.60 5.87
C ARG A 72 -6.75 11.31 5.41
N THR A 73 -6.04 10.42 4.71
CA THR A 73 -6.56 9.12 4.30
C THR A 73 -6.89 8.24 5.51
N ALA A 74 -6.03 8.24 6.53
CA ALA A 74 -6.28 7.52 7.78
C ALA A 74 -7.51 8.06 8.52
N ALA A 75 -7.66 9.39 8.60
CA ALA A 75 -8.84 10.03 9.17
C ALA A 75 -10.12 9.66 8.41
N TYR A 76 -10.07 9.67 7.08
CA TYR A 76 -11.17 9.22 6.22
C TYR A 76 -11.55 7.75 6.49
N PHE A 77 -10.56 6.87 6.57
CA PHE A 77 -10.80 5.46 6.87
C PHE A 77 -11.41 5.25 8.25
N MET A 78 -10.94 5.99 9.25
CA MET A 78 -11.55 5.96 10.60
C MET A 78 -12.99 6.48 10.58
N GLN A 79 -13.30 7.50 9.79
CA GLN A 79 -14.67 8.02 9.59
C GLN A 79 -15.58 6.97 8.94
N LEU A 80 -15.08 6.16 7.98
CA LEU A 80 -15.79 5.01 7.44
C LEU A 80 -16.02 3.87 8.46
N GLY A 81 -15.38 3.95 9.63
CA GLY A 81 -15.45 2.94 10.68
C GLY A 81 -14.37 1.88 10.63
N ILE A 82 -13.33 2.05 9.79
CA ILE A 82 -12.16 1.17 9.75
C ILE A 82 -11.36 1.37 11.03
N LYS A 83 -10.97 0.28 11.67
CA LYS A 83 -10.21 0.27 12.91
C LYS A 83 -9.19 -0.85 12.94
N HIS A 84 -8.37 -0.87 13.98
CA HIS A 84 -7.36 -1.90 14.23
C HIS A 84 -7.91 -3.33 13.96
N GLY A 85 -7.14 -4.12 13.23
CA GLY A 85 -7.45 -5.51 12.87
C GLY A 85 -8.54 -5.68 11.79
N ASP A 86 -9.18 -4.60 11.32
CA ASP A 86 -10.14 -4.70 10.22
C ASP A 86 -9.42 -4.98 8.90
N LYS A 87 -9.99 -5.86 8.10
CA LYS A 87 -9.43 -6.28 6.82
C LYS A 87 -10.02 -5.47 5.68
N VAL A 88 -9.15 -4.83 4.91
CA VAL A 88 -9.49 -3.93 3.81
C VAL A 88 -8.88 -4.43 2.51
N MET A 89 -9.71 -4.81 1.55
CA MET A 89 -9.25 -5.23 0.22
C MET A 89 -9.01 -4.00 -0.66
N LEU A 90 -7.81 -3.92 -1.29
CA LEU A 90 -7.39 -2.83 -2.15
C LEU A 90 -7.26 -3.33 -3.60
N ILE A 91 -8.15 -2.86 -4.49
CA ILE A 91 -8.20 -3.21 -5.92
C ILE A 91 -7.99 -1.92 -6.73
N LEU A 92 -6.82 -1.32 -6.63
CA LEU A 92 -6.57 0.05 -7.09
C LEU A 92 -5.68 0.14 -8.34
N LYS A 93 -5.45 -0.97 -9.06
CA LYS A 93 -4.54 -0.95 -10.22
C LYS A 93 -3.21 -0.27 -9.83
N ARG A 94 -2.81 0.79 -10.55
CA ARG A 94 -1.62 1.60 -10.24
C ARG A 94 -1.98 3.02 -9.81
N HIS A 95 -3.22 3.28 -9.39
CA HIS A 95 -3.63 4.58 -8.88
C HIS A 95 -2.78 4.97 -7.66
N TYR A 96 -2.30 6.21 -7.59
CA TYR A 96 -1.42 6.66 -6.49
C TYR A 96 -2.09 6.54 -5.12
N GLN A 97 -3.41 6.50 -5.04
CA GLN A 97 -4.17 6.26 -3.82
C GLN A 97 -3.89 4.89 -3.19
N TRP A 98 -3.32 3.93 -3.96
CA TRP A 98 -2.89 2.67 -3.37
C TRP A 98 -1.79 2.87 -2.32
N TRP A 99 -0.79 3.73 -2.62
CA TRP A 99 0.30 4.05 -1.67
C TRP A 99 -0.22 4.79 -0.44
N LEU A 100 -1.15 5.73 -0.64
CA LEU A 100 -1.82 6.43 0.46
C LEU A 100 -2.61 5.45 1.33
N SER A 101 -3.36 4.52 0.71
CA SER A 101 -4.15 3.51 1.43
C SER A 101 -3.28 2.56 2.23
N MET A 102 -2.17 2.07 1.67
CA MET A 102 -1.25 1.17 2.36
C MET A 102 -0.70 1.82 3.64
N MET A 103 -0.26 3.08 3.56
CA MET A 103 0.27 3.80 4.72
C MET A 103 -0.84 4.21 5.71
N ALA A 104 -2.00 4.60 5.21
CA ALA A 104 -3.13 4.95 6.07
C ALA A 104 -3.64 3.74 6.88
N LEU A 105 -3.76 2.56 6.26
CA LEU A 105 -4.13 1.33 6.96
C LEU A 105 -3.08 0.96 8.01
N CYS A 106 -1.79 1.13 7.69
CA CYS A 106 -0.71 0.96 8.67
C CYS A 106 -0.86 1.93 9.85
N LYS A 107 -1.21 3.21 9.62
CA LYS A 107 -1.47 4.23 10.68
C LYS A 107 -2.68 3.89 11.55
N VAL A 108 -3.66 3.18 11.04
CA VAL A 108 -4.87 2.76 11.78
C VAL A 108 -4.68 1.41 12.47
N GLY A 109 -3.65 0.64 12.09
CA GLY A 109 -3.46 -0.74 12.54
C GLY A 109 -4.42 -1.72 11.86
N ALA A 110 -4.96 -1.36 10.69
CA ALA A 110 -5.82 -2.22 9.89
C ALA A 110 -5.00 -3.06 8.91
N ILE A 111 -5.59 -4.15 8.43
CA ILE A 111 -4.91 -5.15 7.60
C ILE A 111 -5.20 -4.86 6.13
N ALA A 112 -4.16 -4.55 5.36
CA ALA A 112 -4.27 -4.39 3.92
C ALA A 112 -4.33 -5.76 3.20
N ILE A 113 -5.23 -5.89 2.22
CA ILE A 113 -5.29 -7.05 1.31
C ILE A 113 -5.22 -6.53 -0.12
N PRO A 114 -4.02 -6.28 -0.68
CA PRO A 114 -3.89 -5.91 -2.07
C PRO A 114 -4.37 -7.03 -2.99
N ALA A 115 -5.13 -6.66 -4.01
CA ALA A 115 -5.71 -7.60 -4.96
C ALA A 115 -5.73 -7.04 -6.38
N THR A 116 -5.64 -7.92 -7.36
CA THR A 116 -5.65 -7.55 -8.78
C THR A 116 -7.04 -7.10 -9.22
N HIS A 117 -7.10 -6.20 -10.18
CA HIS A 117 -8.35 -5.76 -10.79
C HIS A 117 -9.00 -6.81 -11.73
N MET A 118 -8.35 -7.95 -11.95
CA MET A 118 -8.85 -9.03 -12.79
C MET A 118 -9.69 -10.06 -12.03
N LEU A 119 -10.06 -9.79 -10.77
CA LEU A 119 -10.86 -10.71 -9.97
C LEU A 119 -12.25 -10.90 -10.54
N THR A 120 -12.72 -12.16 -10.55
CA THR A 120 -14.11 -12.52 -10.87
C THR A 120 -14.99 -12.43 -9.61
N VAL A 121 -16.32 -12.56 -9.78
CA VAL A 121 -17.28 -12.66 -8.67
C VAL A 121 -16.86 -13.76 -7.70
N HIS A 122 -16.54 -14.96 -8.20
CA HIS A 122 -16.10 -16.08 -7.38
C HIS A 122 -14.85 -15.75 -6.55
N ASP A 123 -13.86 -15.12 -7.18
CA ASP A 123 -12.61 -14.73 -6.51
C ASP A 123 -12.84 -13.72 -5.38
N ILE A 124 -13.76 -12.78 -5.58
CA ILE A 124 -14.10 -11.74 -4.59
C ILE A 124 -14.85 -12.36 -3.43
N VAL A 125 -15.88 -13.18 -3.69
CA VAL A 125 -16.65 -13.89 -2.66
C VAL A 125 -15.73 -14.76 -1.81
N TYR A 126 -14.87 -15.56 -2.46
CA TYR A 126 -13.92 -16.42 -1.77
C TYR A 126 -13.02 -15.65 -0.80
N ARG A 127 -12.42 -14.52 -1.28
CA ARG A 127 -11.55 -13.68 -0.44
C ARG A 127 -12.31 -13.01 0.70
N ASN A 128 -13.50 -12.50 0.40
CA ASN A 128 -14.34 -11.84 1.40
C ASN A 128 -14.72 -12.80 2.54
N GLN A 129 -15.10 -14.02 2.22
CA GLN A 129 -15.47 -15.04 3.20
C GLN A 129 -14.24 -15.56 3.94
N SER A 130 -13.18 -15.97 3.23
CA SER A 130 -11.99 -16.57 3.83
C SER A 130 -11.24 -15.61 4.76
N ALA A 131 -11.14 -14.34 4.38
CA ALA A 131 -10.46 -13.33 5.21
C ALA A 131 -11.43 -12.55 6.11
N SER A 132 -12.74 -12.70 5.98
CA SER A 132 -13.74 -11.84 6.64
C SER A 132 -13.48 -10.35 6.33
N VAL A 133 -13.35 -10.03 5.04
CA VAL A 133 -13.11 -8.66 4.55
C VAL A 133 -14.27 -7.77 4.97
N LYS A 134 -13.96 -6.58 5.49
CA LYS A 134 -14.96 -5.62 5.96
C LYS A 134 -15.13 -4.41 5.02
N TYR A 135 -14.11 -4.07 4.28
CA TYR A 135 -14.11 -2.91 3.38
C TYR A 135 -13.41 -3.26 2.08
N ILE A 136 -13.92 -2.73 0.98
CA ILE A 136 -13.30 -2.85 -0.35
C ILE A 136 -13.09 -1.45 -0.90
N ILE A 137 -11.84 -1.13 -1.27
CA ILE A 137 -11.48 0.12 -1.93
C ILE A 137 -10.98 -0.25 -3.31
N CYS A 138 -11.65 0.23 -4.37
CA CYS A 138 -11.34 -0.14 -5.74
C CYS A 138 -11.24 1.06 -6.68
N ALA A 139 -10.55 0.89 -7.79
CA ALA A 139 -10.65 1.83 -8.90
C ALA A 139 -12.10 1.87 -9.42
N ASN A 140 -12.59 3.04 -9.82
CA ASN A 140 -13.88 3.17 -10.52
C ASN A 140 -13.77 2.69 -11.97
N ASP A 141 -13.47 1.41 -12.12
CA ASP A 141 -13.38 0.66 -13.35
C ASP A 141 -14.67 -0.16 -13.51
N GLU A 142 -15.32 -0.08 -14.67
CA GLU A 142 -16.62 -0.69 -14.90
C GLU A 142 -16.62 -2.20 -14.62
N TYR A 143 -15.57 -2.90 -15.11
CA TYR A 143 -15.46 -4.34 -14.88
C TYR A 143 -15.40 -4.68 -13.39
N ILE A 144 -14.46 -4.07 -12.64
CA ILE A 144 -14.25 -4.47 -11.25
C ILE A 144 -15.39 -4.03 -10.32
N THR A 145 -15.98 -2.85 -10.56
CA THR A 145 -17.13 -2.39 -9.77
C THR A 145 -18.35 -3.28 -9.98
N GLU A 146 -18.57 -3.77 -11.21
CA GLU A 146 -19.63 -4.73 -11.52
C GLU A 146 -19.38 -6.09 -10.85
N GLN A 147 -18.12 -6.62 -10.90
CA GLN A 147 -17.79 -7.88 -10.22
C GLN A 147 -17.99 -7.77 -8.70
N ILE A 148 -17.59 -6.64 -8.10
CA ILE A 148 -17.79 -6.38 -6.67
C ILE A 148 -19.29 -6.33 -6.35
N ALA A 149 -20.07 -5.55 -7.09
CA ALA A 149 -21.52 -5.45 -6.85
C ALA A 149 -22.22 -6.81 -6.89
N LYS A 150 -21.87 -7.64 -7.88
CA LYS A 150 -22.41 -9.01 -8.01
C LYS A 150 -21.97 -9.95 -6.88
N ALA A 151 -20.83 -9.70 -6.25
CA ALA A 151 -20.30 -10.51 -5.15
C ALA A 151 -20.92 -10.16 -3.78
N MET A 152 -21.58 -9.00 -3.64
CA MET A 152 -22.08 -8.53 -2.33
C MET A 152 -23.14 -9.41 -1.69
N PRO A 153 -24.11 -10.01 -2.42
CA PRO A 153 -25.08 -10.92 -1.80
C PRO A 153 -24.44 -12.08 -1.02
N ASP A 154 -23.26 -12.55 -1.47
CA ASP A 154 -22.53 -13.65 -0.84
C ASP A 154 -21.34 -13.15 0.03
N SER A 155 -21.29 -11.86 0.34
CA SER A 155 -20.19 -11.22 1.09
C SER A 155 -20.70 -10.48 2.35
N PRO A 156 -21.35 -11.17 3.31
CA PRO A 156 -22.07 -10.52 4.42
C PRO A 156 -21.17 -9.78 5.42
N THR A 157 -19.85 -9.98 5.37
CA THR A 157 -18.89 -9.28 6.23
C THR A 157 -18.53 -7.89 5.75
N VAL A 158 -18.75 -7.60 4.44
CA VAL A 158 -18.40 -6.32 3.83
C VAL A 158 -19.41 -5.25 4.28
N LYS A 159 -18.90 -4.14 4.82
CA LYS A 159 -19.68 -3.05 5.38
C LYS A 159 -19.78 -1.84 4.47
N ALA A 160 -18.70 -1.56 3.73
CA ALA A 160 -18.66 -0.44 2.80
C ALA A 160 -17.75 -0.72 1.61
N LEU A 161 -18.12 -0.11 0.48
CA LEU A 161 -17.42 -0.12 -0.79
C LEU A 161 -16.99 1.32 -1.11
N VAL A 162 -15.76 1.52 -1.55
CA VAL A 162 -15.24 2.84 -1.92
C VAL A 162 -14.72 2.77 -3.35
N ALA A 163 -15.16 3.71 -4.20
CA ALA A 163 -14.68 3.84 -5.56
C ALA A 163 -13.75 5.06 -5.72
N VAL A 164 -12.66 4.87 -6.45
CA VAL A 164 -11.62 5.86 -6.71
C VAL A 164 -11.59 6.17 -8.19
N ASN A 165 -11.91 7.40 -8.57
CA ASN A 165 -11.79 7.87 -9.94
C ASN A 165 -10.32 8.08 -10.34
N ALA A 166 -9.97 7.73 -11.58
CA ALA A 166 -8.70 8.14 -12.18
C ALA A 166 -8.65 9.67 -12.32
N LEU A 167 -7.45 10.25 -12.35
CA LEU A 167 -7.29 11.71 -12.51
C LEU A 167 -7.89 12.24 -13.80
N SER A 168 -7.82 11.47 -14.88
CA SER A 168 -8.45 11.78 -16.16
C SER A 168 -9.97 11.68 -16.18
N GLU A 169 -10.58 11.09 -15.15
CA GLU A 169 -11.99 10.77 -15.08
C GLU A 169 -12.61 11.24 -13.75
N LEU A 170 -12.16 12.39 -13.22
CA LEU A 170 -12.59 12.88 -11.90
C LEU A 170 -14.10 13.09 -11.77
N ASP A 171 -14.80 13.39 -12.87
CA ASP A 171 -16.24 13.62 -12.89
C ASP A 171 -17.04 12.37 -13.28
N LYS A 172 -16.37 11.21 -13.44
CA LYS A 172 -17.06 9.94 -13.68
C LYS A 172 -17.99 9.61 -12.53
N PRO A 173 -19.27 9.30 -12.77
CA PRO A 173 -20.21 8.96 -11.72
C PRO A 173 -19.72 7.78 -10.87
N ILE A 174 -19.89 7.88 -9.58
CA ILE A 174 -19.64 6.77 -8.67
C ILE A 174 -20.81 5.79 -8.75
N PRO A 175 -20.56 4.47 -8.87
CA PRO A 175 -21.61 3.48 -8.93
C PRO A 175 -22.48 3.47 -7.65
N GLU A 176 -23.75 3.13 -7.79
CA GLU A 176 -24.66 2.99 -6.66
C GLU A 176 -24.12 2.00 -5.62
N GLY A 177 -24.23 2.35 -4.34
CA GLY A 177 -23.73 1.55 -3.22
C GLY A 177 -22.23 1.75 -2.89
N PHE A 178 -21.52 2.60 -3.65
CA PHE A 178 -20.14 2.94 -3.38
C PHE A 178 -20.02 4.36 -2.81
N HIS A 179 -19.12 4.52 -1.85
CA HIS A 179 -18.65 5.82 -1.37
C HIS A 179 -17.73 6.48 -2.39
N ASP A 180 -17.82 7.80 -2.51
CA ASP A 180 -16.93 8.61 -3.35
C ASP A 180 -15.66 8.97 -2.58
N TRP A 181 -14.54 8.30 -2.93
CA TRP A 181 -13.24 8.62 -2.33
C TRP A 181 -12.91 10.11 -2.35
N ARG A 182 -13.00 10.73 -3.53
CA ARG A 182 -12.55 12.13 -3.71
C ARG A 182 -13.31 13.11 -2.82
N LYS A 183 -14.63 12.97 -2.80
CA LYS A 183 -15.52 13.83 -2.02
C LYS A 183 -15.30 13.64 -0.52
N GLU A 184 -15.40 12.41 -0.05
CA GLU A 184 -15.34 12.09 1.38
C GLU A 184 -13.94 12.29 1.95
N TRP A 185 -12.88 11.99 1.17
CA TRP A 185 -11.50 12.25 1.55
C TRP A 185 -11.21 13.75 1.71
N ALA A 186 -11.81 14.60 0.84
CA ALA A 186 -11.65 16.06 0.96
C ALA A 186 -12.33 16.63 2.22
N GLU A 187 -13.40 16.00 2.68
CA GLU A 187 -14.17 16.37 3.85
C GLU A 187 -13.70 15.67 5.15
N ALA A 188 -12.66 14.83 5.07
CA ALA A 188 -12.15 14.09 6.22
C ALA A 188 -11.70 15.02 7.35
N PRO A 189 -11.96 14.66 8.62
CA PRO A 189 -11.53 15.45 9.77
C PRO A 189 -9.99 15.46 9.92
N ALA A 190 -9.48 16.27 10.85
CA ALA A 190 -8.07 16.21 11.21
C ALA A 190 -7.75 14.82 11.77
N PHE A 191 -6.61 14.25 11.35
CA PHE A 191 -6.17 12.95 11.84
C PHE A 191 -5.73 13.05 13.31
N VAL A 192 -6.24 12.13 14.10
CA VAL A 192 -5.77 11.91 15.48
C VAL A 192 -5.22 10.49 15.53
N ARG A 193 -3.94 10.37 15.82
CA ARG A 193 -3.28 9.06 15.95
C ARG A 193 -3.96 8.25 17.05
N PRO A 194 -4.43 7.03 16.77
CA PRO A 194 -4.99 6.16 17.81
C PRO A 194 -3.94 5.75 18.83
N ASP A 195 -4.36 5.51 20.08
CA ASP A 195 -3.52 4.85 21.06
C ASP A 195 -3.36 3.35 20.70
N ASN A 196 -2.18 2.79 20.98
CA ASN A 196 -1.91 1.36 20.79
C ASN A 196 -2.27 0.86 19.38
N VAL A 197 -1.71 1.51 18.35
CA VAL A 197 -2.02 1.22 16.93
C VAL A 197 -1.76 -0.24 16.57
N ASN A 198 -0.63 -0.78 17.02
CA ASN A 198 -0.22 -2.17 16.74
C ASN A 198 0.83 -2.67 17.72
N THR A 199 0.95 -3.99 17.81
CA THR A 199 2.14 -4.71 18.28
C THR A 199 2.96 -5.20 17.08
N ASN A 200 4.16 -5.73 17.33
CA ASN A 200 5.00 -6.31 16.26
C ASN A 200 4.39 -7.57 15.64
N GLU A 201 3.63 -8.34 16.44
CA GLU A 201 2.98 -9.60 16.04
C GLU A 201 1.62 -9.40 15.36
N ASP A 202 1.05 -8.20 15.41
CA ASP A 202 -0.21 -7.94 14.72
C ASP A 202 -0.06 -8.10 13.21
N THR A 203 -1.07 -8.67 12.57
CA THR A 203 -1.10 -8.77 11.12
C THR A 203 -1.28 -7.39 10.50
N MET A 204 -0.36 -7.01 9.60
CA MET A 204 -0.41 -5.77 8.84
C MET A 204 -0.91 -5.96 7.41
N LEU A 205 -0.57 -7.09 6.81
CA LEU A 205 -0.73 -7.34 5.37
C LEU A 205 -1.10 -8.79 5.12
N MET A 206 -2.03 -9.02 4.19
CA MET A 206 -2.37 -10.34 3.70
C MET A 206 -2.34 -10.40 2.18
N TYR A 207 -1.88 -11.53 1.65
CA TYR A 207 -1.96 -11.87 0.23
C TYR A 207 -2.67 -13.19 0.01
N PHE A 208 -3.37 -13.27 -1.11
CA PHE A 208 -3.86 -14.52 -1.67
C PHE A 208 -2.90 -14.98 -2.77
N THR A 209 -2.24 -16.11 -2.55
CA THR A 209 -1.26 -16.66 -3.48
C THR A 209 -1.85 -17.87 -4.21
N SER A 210 -1.42 -18.11 -5.47
CA SER A 210 -1.82 -19.31 -6.21
C SER A 210 -1.37 -20.57 -5.45
N GLY A 211 -2.34 -21.33 -4.96
CA GLY A 211 -2.07 -22.65 -4.39
C GLY A 211 -1.76 -23.67 -5.48
N THR A 212 -1.10 -24.76 -5.13
CA THR A 212 -0.83 -25.90 -6.02
C THR A 212 -2.06 -26.78 -6.27
N SER A 213 -3.14 -26.59 -5.51
CA SER A 213 -4.33 -27.44 -5.54
C SER A 213 -5.58 -26.64 -5.16
N GLY A 214 -6.25 -25.99 -6.13
CA GLY A 214 -7.55 -25.34 -5.91
C GLY A 214 -7.46 -23.87 -5.53
N GLU A 215 -8.23 -23.45 -4.53
CA GLU A 215 -8.39 -22.05 -4.13
C GLU A 215 -7.10 -21.38 -3.64
N PRO A 216 -6.95 -20.06 -3.84
CA PRO A 216 -5.78 -19.33 -3.38
C PRO A 216 -5.56 -19.43 -1.88
N LYS A 217 -4.30 -19.62 -1.47
CA LYS A 217 -3.92 -19.65 -0.06
C LYS A 217 -3.71 -18.24 0.48
N MET A 218 -4.20 -18.00 1.69
CA MET A 218 -4.02 -16.73 2.41
C MET A 218 -2.68 -16.76 3.16
N VAL A 219 -1.84 -15.76 2.93
CA VAL A 219 -0.55 -15.56 3.61
C VAL A 219 -0.61 -14.25 4.36
N ALA A 220 -0.42 -14.32 5.69
CA ALA A 220 -0.39 -13.15 6.56
C ALA A 220 1.05 -12.75 6.87
N HIS A 221 1.27 -11.45 6.96
CA HIS A 221 2.53 -10.82 7.35
C HIS A 221 2.26 -9.85 8.51
N ASP A 222 3.14 -9.90 9.51
CA ASP A 222 3.12 -9.00 10.66
C ASP A 222 3.72 -7.61 10.34
N PHE A 223 3.77 -6.72 11.33
CA PHE A 223 4.34 -5.39 11.16
C PHE A 223 5.85 -5.41 10.91
N LEU A 224 6.57 -6.45 11.35
CA LEU A 224 8.01 -6.59 11.10
C LEU A 224 8.35 -6.98 9.65
N TYR A 225 7.38 -7.47 8.88
CA TYR A 225 7.58 -7.81 7.47
C TYR A 225 8.20 -6.64 6.68
N ALA A 226 7.73 -5.42 6.91
CA ALA A 226 8.27 -4.25 6.25
C ALA A 226 9.76 -4.04 6.55
N LEU A 227 10.20 -4.31 7.80
CA LEU A 227 11.59 -4.17 8.23
C LEU A 227 12.53 -5.11 7.45
N GLY A 228 12.08 -6.33 7.12
CA GLY A 228 12.83 -7.27 6.30
C GLY A 228 13.16 -6.74 4.89
N HIS A 229 12.33 -5.84 4.35
CA HIS A 229 12.57 -5.23 3.04
C HIS A 229 13.65 -4.14 3.03
N LEU A 230 14.15 -3.71 4.18
CA LEU A 230 15.31 -2.83 4.25
C LEU A 230 16.50 -3.43 3.51
N THR A 231 16.78 -4.70 3.76
CA THR A 231 17.90 -5.41 3.09
C THR A 231 17.68 -5.53 1.59
N THR A 232 16.44 -5.78 1.17
CA THR A 232 16.09 -5.87 -0.26
C THR A 232 16.28 -4.53 -0.97
N GLY A 233 15.80 -3.43 -0.39
CA GLY A 233 15.92 -2.10 -0.99
C GLY A 233 17.36 -1.62 -1.04
N VAL A 234 18.04 -1.66 0.09
CA VAL A 234 19.37 -1.06 0.24
C VAL A 234 20.46 -1.91 -0.42
N TYR A 235 20.48 -3.23 -0.19
CA TYR A 235 21.60 -4.08 -0.63
C TYR A 235 21.32 -4.88 -1.91
N TRP A 236 20.08 -5.32 -2.13
CA TRP A 236 19.73 -6.03 -3.36
C TRP A 236 19.45 -5.09 -4.53
N HIS A 237 18.53 -4.11 -4.34
CA HIS A 237 18.26 -3.11 -5.37
C HIS A 237 19.34 -2.01 -5.43
N ASN A 238 20.27 -2.00 -4.46
CA ASN A 238 21.35 -1.00 -4.35
C ASN A 238 20.81 0.45 -4.36
N LEU A 239 19.73 0.69 -3.62
CA LEU A 239 19.07 1.99 -3.57
C LEU A 239 19.68 2.91 -2.50
N HIS A 240 19.64 4.18 -2.79
CA HIS A 240 20.05 5.25 -1.90
C HIS A 240 19.11 6.45 -2.04
N ALA A 241 19.31 7.47 -1.21
CA ALA A 241 18.42 8.62 -1.13
C ALA A 241 18.23 9.40 -2.46
N ASN A 242 19.13 9.31 -3.43
CA ASN A 242 19.01 9.96 -4.73
C ASN A 242 18.49 9.04 -5.84
N SER A 243 18.11 7.82 -5.50
CA SER A 243 17.58 6.86 -6.48
C SER A 243 16.13 7.21 -6.86
N LEU A 244 15.83 7.05 -8.14
CA LEU A 244 14.48 6.98 -8.69
C LEU A 244 14.23 5.52 -9.07
N HIS A 245 13.21 4.88 -8.51
CA HIS A 245 13.01 3.44 -8.67
C HIS A 245 11.64 3.11 -9.25
N LEU A 246 11.66 2.43 -10.39
CA LEU A 246 10.47 1.89 -11.06
C LEU A 246 10.40 0.37 -10.91
N THR A 247 9.24 -0.13 -10.53
CA THR A 247 8.87 -1.55 -10.64
C THR A 247 7.55 -1.67 -11.37
N VAL A 248 7.53 -2.45 -12.45
CA VAL A 248 6.36 -2.57 -13.34
C VAL A 248 5.22 -3.41 -12.73
N ALA A 249 5.46 -4.15 -11.65
CA ALA A 249 4.47 -5.03 -11.04
C ALA A 249 3.15 -4.32 -10.75
N ASP A 250 2.02 -5.02 -10.99
CA ASP A 250 0.70 -4.59 -10.55
C ASP A 250 0.60 -4.58 -9.02
N THR A 251 -0.16 -3.65 -8.47
CA THR A 251 -0.29 -3.46 -7.02
C THR A 251 -1.02 -4.59 -6.31
N GLY A 252 -1.75 -5.41 -7.02
CA GLY A 252 -2.41 -6.61 -6.48
C GLY A 252 -1.48 -7.81 -6.24
N TRP A 253 -0.20 -7.72 -6.62
CA TRP A 253 0.78 -8.78 -6.45
C TRP A 253 1.76 -8.49 -5.32
N GLY A 254 2.19 -9.50 -4.59
CA GLY A 254 3.17 -9.37 -3.52
C GLY A 254 4.48 -8.68 -3.95
N LYS A 255 4.85 -8.81 -5.23
CA LYS A 255 6.00 -8.10 -5.81
C LYS A 255 5.88 -6.57 -5.73
N ALA A 256 4.69 -6.01 -5.63
CA ALA A 256 4.51 -4.56 -5.51
C ALA A 256 5.06 -4.02 -4.19
N VAL A 257 4.76 -4.64 -3.05
CA VAL A 257 5.28 -4.19 -1.75
C VAL A 257 6.79 -4.41 -1.65
N TRP A 258 7.28 -5.47 -2.28
CA TRP A 258 8.70 -5.77 -2.38
C TRP A 258 9.46 -4.78 -3.28
N GLY A 259 8.86 -4.39 -4.40
CA GLY A 259 9.56 -3.64 -5.46
C GLY A 259 9.26 -2.15 -5.50
N LYS A 260 8.22 -1.65 -4.83
CA LYS A 260 7.82 -0.23 -4.93
C LYS A 260 7.14 0.33 -3.68
N LEU A 261 7.52 -0.16 -2.51
CA LEU A 261 6.97 0.33 -1.24
C LEU A 261 8.06 0.39 -0.16
N TYR A 262 8.25 -0.68 0.60
CA TYR A 262 9.01 -0.65 1.84
C TYR A 262 10.51 -0.41 1.64
N GLY A 263 11.19 -1.25 0.87
CA GLY A 263 12.64 -1.16 0.71
C GLY A 263 13.10 0.14 0.06
N GLN A 264 12.31 0.68 -0.87
CA GLN A 264 12.58 1.92 -1.57
C GLN A 264 12.54 3.10 -0.59
N TRP A 265 11.54 3.16 0.26
CA TRP A 265 11.43 4.23 1.24
C TRP A 265 12.36 4.08 2.44
N PHE A 266 12.77 2.87 2.83
CA PHE A 266 13.88 2.71 3.78
C PHE A 266 15.17 3.36 3.25
N ALA A 267 15.47 3.17 1.97
CA ALA A 267 16.63 3.79 1.32
C ALA A 267 16.46 5.31 1.12
N GLY A 268 15.24 5.84 1.32
CA GLY A 268 14.90 7.22 1.00
C GLY A 268 14.83 7.50 -0.49
N ALA A 269 14.67 6.49 -1.33
CA ALA A 269 14.51 6.62 -2.77
C ALA A 269 13.12 7.21 -3.13
N THR A 270 13.04 7.88 -4.26
CA THR A 270 11.75 8.25 -4.86
C THR A 270 11.16 7.03 -5.55
N VAL A 271 9.95 6.64 -5.14
CA VAL A 271 9.18 5.60 -5.84
C VAL A 271 8.57 6.22 -7.09
N PHE A 272 8.95 5.70 -8.26
CA PHE A 272 8.37 6.08 -9.54
C PHE A 272 7.31 5.08 -9.97
N VAL A 273 6.16 5.60 -10.37
CA VAL A 273 5.03 4.80 -10.85
C VAL A 273 4.62 5.26 -12.22
N TYR A 274 4.56 4.33 -13.15
CA TYR A 274 3.97 4.57 -14.46
C TYR A 274 2.64 3.79 -14.56
N ASP A 275 1.53 4.52 -14.59
CA ASP A 275 0.19 3.94 -14.72
C ASP A 275 -0.16 3.78 -16.21
N HIS A 276 -0.40 2.55 -16.61
CA HIS A 276 -0.69 2.16 -17.99
C HIS A 276 -1.72 1.03 -18.02
N GLU A 277 -2.57 1.04 -19.03
CA GLU A 277 -3.55 -0.03 -19.22
C GLU A 277 -2.88 -1.30 -19.74
N LYS A 278 -2.03 -1.17 -20.74
CA LYS A 278 -1.32 -2.30 -21.35
C LYS A 278 0.18 -2.09 -21.33
N PHE A 279 0.90 -3.10 -20.82
CA PHE A 279 2.36 -3.09 -20.88
C PHE A 279 2.84 -3.11 -22.32
N THR A 280 3.71 -2.17 -22.69
CA THR A 280 4.53 -2.19 -23.89
C THR A 280 5.95 -1.77 -23.54
N ALA A 281 6.95 -2.52 -24.02
CA ALA A 281 8.35 -2.21 -23.71
C ALA A 281 8.75 -0.79 -24.16
N GLU A 282 8.24 -0.34 -25.30
CA GLU A 282 8.51 0.99 -25.87
C GLU A 282 8.06 2.15 -24.98
N LYS A 283 7.03 1.95 -24.18
CA LYS A 283 6.52 2.98 -23.25
C LYS A 283 7.30 3.04 -21.92
N ILE A 284 8.05 1.99 -21.61
CA ILE A 284 8.79 1.87 -20.34
C ILE A 284 10.28 2.20 -20.53
N MET A 285 10.83 1.99 -21.72
CA MET A 285 12.21 2.32 -22.09
C MET A 285 12.35 3.74 -22.60
#